data_49233a1e8a25f9b9708aa14306f77b1f
#
_entry.id   49233a1e8a25f9b9708aa14306f77b1f
#
_cell.length_a   1.000
_cell.length_b   1.000
_cell.length_c   1.000
_cell.angle_alpha   90.00
_cell.angle_beta   90.00
_cell.angle_gamma   90.00
#
_symmetry.space_group_name_H-M   'P 1'
#
loop_
_entity.id
_entity.type
_entity.pdbx_description
1 polymer ?
#
loop_
_entity_poly.entity_id
_entity_poly.type
_entity_poly.pdbx_seq_one_letter_code
_entity_poly.pdbx_strand_id
1 'polypeptide(L)'
;MGQKTNPIGFRLGVIRTWSSKWYAEKNYAKWLHEDIKIRAYIKKKLYKTGISRVEISRLSYADKIKIEIYSARPGQIVGADGKHHKELRDELSKMTNNEVFLFVEEVRKVDLDAVLVAENIATQLENRTAFRRALKRTMQNCMKAGAKGIRVAASGRLNGAEMGRYEWYLDGRVPLHTLRADIDYGTALAHTTYGVIGIKCWIFKGEVIDPNAEPTVR
;
A
#
# COMPACT_ATOMS: atom_id res chain seq x y z
N MET A 1 -23.15 4.72 -13.89
CA MET A 1 -22.32 5.35 -12.83
C MET A 1 -20.97 5.72 -13.43
N GLY A 2 -20.52 6.96 -13.23
CA GLY A 2 -19.22 7.42 -13.75
C GLY A 2 -18.04 6.67 -13.15
N GLN A 3 -16.94 6.58 -13.90
CA GLN A 3 -15.70 6.02 -13.43
C GLN A 3 -15.06 6.93 -12.38
N LYS A 4 -14.36 6.33 -11.40
CA LYS A 4 -13.69 7.06 -10.33
C LYS A 4 -12.19 7.00 -10.53
N THR A 5 -11.55 8.16 -10.52
CA THR A 5 -10.09 8.28 -10.60
C THR A 5 -9.44 7.73 -9.32
N ASN A 6 -8.24 7.15 -9.47
CA ASN A 6 -7.45 6.71 -8.32
C ASN A 6 -7.09 7.92 -7.44
N PRO A 7 -7.40 7.91 -6.14
CA PRO A 7 -7.17 9.06 -5.26
C PRO A 7 -5.70 9.47 -5.14
N ILE A 8 -4.78 8.50 -5.20
CA ILE A 8 -3.33 8.75 -5.17
C ILE A 8 -2.91 9.45 -6.46
N GLY A 9 -3.31 8.89 -7.63
CA GLY A 9 -2.99 9.47 -8.93
C GLY A 9 -3.54 10.88 -9.13
N PHE A 10 -4.75 11.16 -8.62
CA PHE A 10 -5.37 12.47 -8.67
C PHE A 10 -4.60 13.56 -7.89
N ARG A 11 -3.82 13.16 -6.87
CA ARG A 11 -3.08 14.05 -5.97
C ARG A 11 -1.56 14.06 -6.21
N LEU A 12 -1.08 13.35 -7.22
CA LEU A 12 0.32 13.39 -7.62
C LEU A 12 0.70 14.80 -8.10
N GLY A 13 1.86 15.28 -7.63
CA GLY A 13 2.35 16.62 -7.93
C GLY A 13 1.70 17.74 -7.11
N VAL A 14 0.66 17.46 -6.29
CA VAL A 14 0.02 18.43 -5.40
C VAL A 14 0.44 18.18 -3.95
N ILE A 15 0.05 17.03 -3.38
CA ILE A 15 0.37 16.66 -1.99
C ILE A 15 1.18 15.36 -1.88
N ARG A 16 1.33 14.63 -2.97
CA ARG A 16 2.09 13.36 -3.03
C ARG A 16 3.06 13.37 -4.19
N THR A 17 4.19 12.70 -4.01
CA THR A 17 5.19 12.45 -5.04
C THR A 17 5.08 11.01 -5.56
N TRP A 18 5.79 10.72 -6.64
CA TRP A 18 5.86 9.38 -7.25
C TRP A 18 6.60 8.40 -6.34
N SER A 19 6.21 7.14 -6.42
CA SER A 19 6.91 6.04 -5.73
C SER A 19 8.20 5.59 -6.44
N SER A 20 8.40 5.97 -7.71
CA SER A 20 9.66 5.84 -8.44
C SER A 20 10.23 7.23 -8.68
N LYS A 21 11.42 7.51 -8.13
CA LYS A 21 12.08 8.83 -8.16
C LYS A 21 13.32 8.73 -9.05
N TRP A 22 13.12 8.84 -10.36
CA TRP A 22 14.19 8.85 -11.34
C TRP A 22 13.72 9.48 -12.66
N TYR A 23 14.67 9.89 -13.47
CA TYR A 23 14.47 10.40 -14.82
C TYR A 23 15.32 9.63 -15.81
N ALA A 24 14.77 9.26 -16.96
CA ALA A 24 15.46 8.58 -18.03
C ALA A 24 14.92 8.98 -19.40
N GLU A 25 15.79 9.35 -20.32
CA GLU A 25 15.43 9.65 -21.70
C GLU A 25 15.34 8.39 -22.57
N LYS A 26 16.43 7.60 -22.62
CA LYS A 26 16.53 6.43 -23.52
C LYS A 26 16.09 5.12 -22.86
N ASN A 27 16.32 4.96 -21.55
CA ASN A 27 16.13 3.70 -20.84
C ASN A 27 14.80 3.63 -20.06
N TYR A 28 13.85 4.53 -20.33
CA TYR A 28 12.60 4.64 -19.57
C TYR A 28 11.84 3.30 -19.47
N ALA A 29 11.58 2.66 -20.61
CA ALA A 29 10.83 1.40 -20.65
C ALA A 29 11.54 0.28 -19.88
N LYS A 30 12.86 0.17 -20.03
CA LYS A 30 13.67 -0.83 -19.33
C LYS A 30 13.57 -0.64 -17.81
N TRP A 31 13.82 0.55 -17.31
CA TRP A 31 13.77 0.86 -15.87
C TRP A 31 12.38 0.72 -15.28
N LEU A 32 11.34 1.12 -16.02
CA LEU A 32 9.96 0.93 -15.58
C LEU A 32 9.61 -0.56 -15.41
N HIS A 33 9.97 -1.41 -16.37
CA HIS A 33 9.75 -2.85 -16.27
C HIS A 33 10.55 -3.51 -15.13
N GLU A 34 11.77 -3.05 -14.89
CA GLU A 34 12.57 -3.49 -13.75
C GLU A 34 11.88 -3.13 -12.43
N ASP A 35 11.42 -1.88 -12.28
CA ASP A 35 10.72 -1.42 -11.07
C ASP A 35 9.44 -2.22 -10.80
N ILE A 36 8.68 -2.53 -11.84
CA ILE A 36 7.47 -3.37 -11.72
C ILE A 36 7.85 -4.78 -11.24
N LYS A 37 8.90 -5.37 -11.80
CA LYS A 37 9.39 -6.70 -11.39
C LYS A 37 9.89 -6.70 -9.94
N ILE A 38 10.65 -5.68 -9.54
CA ILE A 38 11.16 -5.51 -8.18
C ILE A 38 9.98 -5.44 -7.19
N ARG A 39 8.98 -4.59 -7.44
CA ARG A 39 7.80 -4.47 -6.56
C ARG A 39 7.01 -5.76 -6.47
N ALA A 40 6.78 -6.43 -7.59
CA ALA A 40 6.07 -7.71 -7.62
C ALA A 40 6.83 -8.79 -6.85
N TYR A 41 8.16 -8.86 -7.01
CA TYR A 41 9.01 -9.81 -6.31
C TYR A 41 9.01 -9.58 -4.79
N ILE A 42 9.22 -8.33 -4.36
CA ILE A 42 9.21 -7.95 -2.94
C ILE A 42 7.85 -8.29 -2.32
N LYS A 43 6.75 -7.90 -2.98
CA LYS A 43 5.39 -8.18 -2.48
C LYS A 43 5.10 -9.67 -2.39
N LYS A 44 5.55 -10.47 -3.35
CA LYS A 44 5.38 -11.94 -3.34
C LYS A 44 6.18 -12.61 -2.22
N LYS A 45 7.46 -12.24 -2.08
CA LYS A 45 8.37 -12.85 -1.09
C LYS A 45 8.00 -12.46 0.34
N LEU A 46 7.59 -11.22 0.55
CA LEU A 46 7.35 -10.63 1.87
C LEU A 46 5.84 -10.38 2.15
N TYR A 47 4.95 -11.14 1.53
CA TYR A 47 3.50 -10.95 1.67
C TYR A 47 3.00 -10.95 3.13
N LYS A 48 3.59 -11.82 3.99
CA LYS A 48 3.19 -11.95 5.40
C LYS A 48 3.71 -10.84 6.33
N THR A 49 4.64 -10.01 5.85
CA THR A 49 5.25 -8.96 6.67
C THR A 49 4.47 -7.66 6.70
N GLY A 50 3.42 -7.53 5.86
CA GLY A 50 2.61 -6.33 5.74
C GLY A 50 3.40 -5.17 5.12
N ILE A 51 3.55 -5.18 3.80
CA ILE A 51 4.23 -4.11 3.05
C ILE A 51 3.22 -3.04 2.67
N SER A 52 3.45 -1.82 3.13
CA SER A 52 2.66 -0.65 2.77
C SER A 52 2.98 -0.18 1.35
N ARG A 53 4.24 0.23 1.14
CA ARG A 53 4.73 0.74 -0.14
C ARG A 53 6.20 0.44 -0.33
N VAL A 54 6.64 0.50 -1.59
CA VAL A 54 8.05 0.37 -1.99
C VAL A 54 8.41 1.59 -2.82
N GLU A 55 9.36 2.39 -2.37
CA GLU A 55 9.90 3.52 -3.10
C GLU A 55 11.24 3.13 -3.73
N ILE A 56 11.44 3.53 -4.99
CA ILE A 56 12.63 3.20 -5.76
C ILE A 56 13.23 4.50 -6.29
N SER A 57 14.48 4.76 -5.94
CA SER A 57 15.24 5.92 -6.44
C SER A 57 16.46 5.43 -7.21
N ARG A 58 16.70 6.01 -8.38
CA ARG A 58 17.87 5.70 -9.21
C ARG A 58 18.71 6.93 -9.40
N LEU A 59 20.01 6.79 -9.23
CA LEU A 59 20.99 7.83 -9.52
C LEU A 59 21.41 7.71 -10.99
N SER A 60 21.17 8.76 -11.77
CA SER A 60 21.35 8.74 -13.24
C SER A 60 22.79 8.48 -13.71
N TYR A 61 23.79 8.77 -12.88
CA TYR A 61 25.23 8.65 -13.20
C TYR A 61 25.93 7.50 -12.47
N ALA A 62 25.19 6.71 -11.70
CA ALA A 62 25.74 5.52 -11.06
C ALA A 62 24.71 4.39 -11.21
N ASP A 63 25.18 3.19 -11.55
CA ASP A 63 24.33 1.99 -11.62
C ASP A 63 23.89 1.54 -10.21
N LYS A 64 23.39 2.51 -9.44
CA LYS A 64 22.97 2.35 -8.05
C LYS A 64 21.47 2.56 -7.91
N ILE A 65 20.84 1.60 -7.27
CA ILE A 65 19.39 1.61 -7.01
C ILE A 65 19.17 1.64 -5.51
N LYS A 66 18.47 2.68 -5.03
CA LYS A 66 18.02 2.75 -3.64
C LYS A 66 16.57 2.27 -3.57
N ILE A 67 16.31 1.26 -2.75
CA ILE A 67 14.99 0.69 -2.52
C ILE A 67 14.62 0.89 -1.06
N GLU A 68 13.51 1.58 -0.80
CA GLU A 68 12.96 1.80 0.53
C GLU A 68 11.66 1.01 0.67
N ILE A 69 11.62 0.09 1.63
CA ILE A 69 10.47 -0.76 1.91
C ILE A 69 9.81 -0.28 3.20
N TYR A 70 8.56 0.17 3.11
CA TYR A 70 7.76 0.54 4.27
C TYR A 70 6.93 -0.65 4.71
N SER A 71 7.15 -1.12 5.95
CA SER A 71 6.51 -2.32 6.47
C SER A 71 5.97 -2.11 7.88
N ALA A 72 4.91 -2.84 8.22
CA ALA A 72 4.38 -2.92 9.58
C ALA A 72 5.27 -3.74 10.53
N ARG A 73 6.10 -4.65 9.99
CA ARG A 73 6.92 -5.58 10.76
C ARG A 73 8.36 -5.64 10.22
N PRO A 74 9.15 -4.58 10.39
CA PRO A 74 10.50 -4.51 9.83
C PRO A 74 11.42 -5.62 10.34
N GLY A 75 11.28 -6.04 11.59
CA GLY A 75 12.08 -7.12 12.18
C GLY A 75 12.00 -8.46 11.42
N GLN A 76 10.86 -8.76 10.80
CA GLN A 76 10.72 -9.98 10.00
C GLN A 76 11.45 -9.89 8.65
N ILE A 77 11.61 -8.67 8.12
CA ILE A 77 12.35 -8.42 6.86
C ILE A 77 13.84 -8.44 7.12
N VAL A 78 14.28 -7.86 8.22
CA VAL A 78 15.70 -7.82 8.59
C VAL A 78 16.18 -9.21 9.02
N GLY A 79 15.36 -9.94 9.79
CA GLY A 79 15.70 -11.25 10.32
C GLY A 79 16.75 -11.19 11.42
N ALA A 80 17.08 -12.35 12.00
CA ALA A 80 18.16 -12.46 12.96
C ALA A 80 19.49 -12.13 12.26
N ASP A 81 20.30 -11.28 12.88
CA ASP A 81 21.62 -10.86 12.39
C ASP A 81 21.63 -10.22 10.98
N GLY A 82 20.47 -9.75 10.49
CA GLY A 82 20.36 -9.13 9.17
C GLY A 82 20.51 -10.10 7.98
N LYS A 83 20.39 -11.41 8.18
CA LYS A 83 20.57 -12.42 7.13
C LYS A 83 19.55 -12.26 6.00
N HIS A 84 18.27 -12.17 6.35
CA HIS A 84 17.21 -12.02 5.34
C HIS A 84 17.34 -10.74 4.53
N HIS A 85 17.78 -9.66 5.16
CA HIS A 85 18.07 -8.39 4.49
C HIS A 85 19.20 -8.53 3.47
N LYS A 86 20.31 -9.21 3.83
CA LYS A 86 21.43 -9.46 2.90
C LYS A 86 21.02 -10.36 1.75
N GLU A 87 20.32 -11.45 2.01
CA GLU A 87 19.79 -12.36 0.98
C GLU A 87 18.89 -11.62 -0.01
N LEU A 88 17.94 -10.82 0.50
CA LEU A 88 17.03 -10.04 -0.34
C LEU A 88 17.78 -9.03 -1.20
N ARG A 89 18.76 -8.32 -0.64
CA ARG A 89 19.61 -7.39 -1.40
C ARG A 89 20.37 -8.09 -2.52
N ASP A 90 20.99 -9.23 -2.23
CA ASP A 90 21.80 -9.98 -3.19
C ASP A 90 20.93 -10.57 -4.32
N GLU A 91 19.72 -11.02 -4.01
CA GLU A 91 18.75 -11.44 -5.02
C GLU A 91 18.31 -10.28 -5.93
N LEU A 92 17.99 -9.11 -5.34
CA LEU A 92 17.62 -7.91 -6.10
C LEU A 92 18.78 -7.41 -6.97
N SER A 93 20.01 -7.44 -6.47
CA SER A 93 21.22 -7.13 -7.25
C SER A 93 21.39 -8.07 -8.45
N LYS A 94 21.16 -9.37 -8.27
CA LYS A 94 21.20 -10.35 -9.37
C LYS A 94 20.11 -10.11 -10.42
N MET A 95 18.92 -9.65 -9.99
CA MET A 95 17.81 -9.37 -10.91
C MET A 95 18.03 -8.11 -11.76
N THR A 96 18.68 -7.10 -11.18
CA THR A 96 18.86 -5.79 -11.82
C THR A 96 20.23 -5.62 -12.47
N ASN A 97 21.20 -6.48 -12.16
CA ASN A 97 22.64 -6.35 -12.50
C ASN A 97 23.24 -5.01 -12.05
N ASN A 98 22.65 -4.38 -11.02
CA ASN A 98 23.08 -3.11 -10.47
C ASN A 98 23.36 -3.25 -8.97
N GLU A 99 24.10 -2.30 -8.39
CA GLU A 99 24.29 -2.22 -6.95
C GLU A 99 23.01 -1.74 -6.27
N VAL A 100 22.46 -2.56 -5.34
CA VAL A 100 21.21 -2.27 -4.63
C VAL A 100 21.47 -1.88 -3.19
N PHE A 101 20.97 -0.72 -2.81
CA PHE A 101 20.89 -0.27 -1.41
C PHE A 101 19.45 -0.46 -0.92
N LEU A 102 19.29 -1.36 0.04
CA LEU A 102 18.00 -1.69 0.60
C LEU A 102 17.84 -1.04 1.98
N PHE A 103 16.75 -0.32 2.18
CA PHE A 103 16.36 0.28 3.45
C PHE A 103 14.99 -0.23 3.85
N VAL A 104 14.81 -0.47 5.13
CA VAL A 104 13.53 -0.94 5.69
C VAL A 104 13.07 0.06 6.74
N GLU A 105 11.92 0.68 6.47
CA GLU A 105 11.31 1.70 7.31
C GLU A 105 10.06 1.16 8.00
N GLU A 106 9.87 1.53 9.26
CA GLU A 106 8.70 1.14 10.04
C GLU A 106 7.51 2.05 9.79
N VAL A 107 6.34 1.45 9.53
CA VAL A 107 5.07 2.16 9.51
C VAL A 107 4.49 2.19 10.93
N ARG A 108 4.70 3.30 11.65
CA ARG A 108 4.29 3.46 13.05
C ARG A 108 2.78 3.33 13.28
N LYS A 109 1.95 3.87 12.37
CA LYS A 109 0.48 3.86 12.48
C LYS A 109 -0.12 2.95 11.42
N VAL A 110 -0.09 1.65 11.65
CA VAL A 110 -0.58 0.61 10.72
C VAL A 110 -2.06 0.80 10.37
N ASP A 111 -2.89 1.18 11.35
CA ASP A 111 -4.33 1.39 11.16
C ASP A 111 -4.67 2.64 10.32
N LEU A 112 -3.69 3.52 10.03
CA LEU A 112 -3.86 4.67 9.14
C LEU A 112 -3.30 4.44 7.74
N ASP A 113 -2.80 3.25 7.44
CA ASP A 113 -2.30 2.87 6.12
C ASP A 113 -3.36 2.04 5.38
N ALA A 114 -3.85 2.57 4.26
CA ALA A 114 -4.96 1.95 3.54
C ALA A 114 -4.61 0.59 2.94
N VAL A 115 -3.34 0.35 2.56
CA VAL A 115 -2.90 -0.93 2.00
C VAL A 115 -2.89 -1.99 3.09
N LEU A 116 -2.28 -1.69 4.24
CA LEU A 116 -2.19 -2.60 5.38
C LEU A 116 -3.57 -2.94 5.96
N VAL A 117 -4.44 -1.93 6.03
CA VAL A 117 -5.84 -2.10 6.45
C VAL A 117 -6.60 -3.01 5.48
N ALA A 118 -6.44 -2.82 4.17
CA ALA A 118 -7.07 -3.68 3.17
C ALA A 118 -6.57 -5.13 3.24
N GLU A 119 -5.26 -5.33 3.41
CA GLU A 119 -4.65 -6.67 3.57
C GLU A 119 -5.11 -7.35 4.87
N ASN A 120 -5.25 -6.60 5.97
CA ASN A 120 -5.80 -7.13 7.23
C ASN A 120 -7.26 -7.62 7.06
N ILE A 121 -8.08 -6.85 6.35
CA ILE A 121 -9.45 -7.28 6.02
C ILE A 121 -9.42 -8.54 5.15
N ALA A 122 -8.55 -8.61 4.14
CA ALA A 122 -8.41 -9.78 3.28
C ALA A 122 -8.09 -11.03 4.10
N THR A 123 -7.11 -10.96 4.98
CA THR A 123 -6.72 -12.06 5.88
C THR A 123 -7.87 -12.49 6.80
N GLN A 124 -8.65 -11.55 7.33
CA GLN A 124 -9.83 -11.88 8.14
C GLN A 124 -10.90 -12.61 7.33
N LEU A 125 -11.13 -12.23 6.07
CA LEU A 125 -12.08 -12.90 5.18
C LEU A 125 -11.60 -14.30 4.77
N GLU A 126 -10.32 -14.49 4.51
CA GLU A 126 -9.70 -15.78 4.27
C GLU A 126 -9.85 -16.73 5.47
N ASN A 127 -9.76 -16.17 6.70
CA ASN A 127 -10.03 -16.85 7.95
C ASN A 127 -11.54 -17.03 8.25
N ARG A 128 -12.40 -16.87 7.25
CA ARG A 128 -13.86 -17.08 7.33
C ARG A 128 -14.58 -16.19 8.35
N THR A 129 -14.00 -15.03 8.68
CA THR A 129 -14.71 -14.05 9.51
C THR A 129 -15.87 -13.43 8.70
N ALA A 130 -17.03 -13.24 9.35
CA ALA A 130 -18.17 -12.58 8.70
C ALA A 130 -17.77 -11.17 8.20
N PHE A 131 -17.98 -10.89 6.91
CA PHE A 131 -17.48 -9.67 6.25
C PHE A 131 -17.96 -8.39 6.96
N ARG A 132 -19.23 -8.34 7.40
CA ARG A 132 -19.77 -7.17 8.12
C ARG A 132 -19.03 -6.88 9.42
N ARG A 133 -18.65 -7.93 10.15
CA ARG A 133 -17.89 -7.80 11.40
C ARG A 133 -16.46 -7.34 11.13
N ALA A 134 -15.80 -7.93 10.13
CA ALA A 134 -14.45 -7.56 9.72
C ALA A 134 -14.38 -6.08 9.30
N LEU A 135 -15.28 -5.63 8.40
CA LEU A 135 -15.32 -4.26 7.92
C LEU A 135 -15.61 -3.26 9.06
N LYS A 136 -16.64 -3.49 9.88
CA LYS A 136 -17.00 -2.59 10.98
C LYS A 136 -15.89 -2.47 12.02
N ARG A 137 -15.28 -3.60 12.43
CA ARG A 137 -14.17 -3.61 13.41
C ARG A 137 -12.98 -2.82 12.89
N THR A 138 -12.60 -3.03 11.65
CA THR A 138 -11.48 -2.32 11.04
C THR A 138 -11.73 -0.82 10.93
N MET A 139 -12.95 -0.42 10.56
CA MET A 139 -13.34 1.00 10.53
C MET A 139 -13.23 1.65 11.91
N GLN A 140 -13.74 0.98 12.96
CA GLN A 140 -13.63 1.48 14.33
C GLN A 140 -12.16 1.65 14.77
N ASN A 141 -11.28 0.69 14.42
CA ASN A 141 -9.85 0.79 14.74
C ASN A 141 -9.21 1.99 14.05
N CYS A 142 -9.49 2.19 12.75
CA CYS A 142 -8.98 3.34 12.00
C CYS A 142 -9.45 4.67 12.60
N MET A 143 -10.73 4.78 12.98
CA MET A 143 -11.25 6.00 13.61
C MET A 143 -10.60 6.24 14.98
N LYS A 144 -10.38 5.21 15.79
CA LYS A 144 -9.64 5.28 17.05
C LYS A 144 -8.18 5.69 16.87
N ALA A 145 -7.55 5.25 15.78
CA ALA A 145 -6.18 5.63 15.43
C ALA A 145 -6.04 7.10 14.97
N GLY A 146 -7.17 7.82 14.80
CA GLY A 146 -7.19 9.24 14.47
C GLY A 146 -7.49 9.57 13.00
N ALA A 147 -8.05 8.63 12.23
CA ALA A 147 -8.58 8.94 10.90
C ALA A 147 -9.77 9.90 11.01
N LYS A 148 -9.86 10.89 10.11
CA LYS A 148 -11.02 11.79 10.03
C LYS A 148 -12.19 11.21 9.24
N GLY A 149 -11.95 10.10 8.56
CA GLY A 149 -12.96 9.32 7.86
C GLY A 149 -12.37 8.12 7.14
N ILE A 150 -13.17 7.10 7.01
CA ILE A 150 -12.81 5.87 6.31
C ILE A 150 -13.99 5.38 5.46
N ARG A 151 -13.67 4.92 4.27
CA ARG A 151 -14.57 4.18 3.41
C ARG A 151 -13.95 2.83 3.07
N VAL A 152 -14.68 1.76 3.28
CA VAL A 152 -14.26 0.41 2.90
C VAL A 152 -15.33 -0.20 2.01
N ALA A 153 -14.89 -0.91 0.96
CA ALA A 153 -15.78 -1.62 0.05
C ALA A 153 -15.26 -3.03 -0.18
N ALA A 154 -16.17 -3.98 -0.20
CA ALA A 154 -15.89 -5.37 -0.54
C ALA A 154 -16.80 -5.81 -1.69
N SER A 155 -16.23 -6.52 -2.67
CA SER A 155 -16.93 -7.00 -3.86
C SER A 155 -16.57 -8.44 -4.15
N GLY A 156 -17.58 -9.26 -4.41
CA GLY A 156 -17.41 -10.70 -4.68
C GLY A 156 -18.50 -11.54 -4.03
N ARG A 157 -18.22 -12.81 -3.83
CA ARG A 157 -19.13 -13.78 -3.18
C ARG A 157 -19.04 -13.64 -1.65
N LEU A 158 -19.65 -12.58 -1.12
CA LEU A 158 -19.60 -12.28 0.31
C LEU A 158 -20.30 -13.37 1.13
N ASN A 159 -19.60 -13.91 2.13
CA ASN A 159 -20.02 -15.08 2.95
C ASN A 159 -20.33 -16.35 2.12
N GLY A 160 -19.74 -16.50 0.94
CA GLY A 160 -19.97 -17.67 0.10
C GLY A 160 -21.26 -17.66 -0.70
N ALA A 161 -21.99 -16.53 -0.76
CA ALA A 161 -23.20 -16.42 -1.58
C ALA A 161 -22.90 -16.72 -3.06
N GLU A 162 -23.84 -17.39 -3.77
CA GLU A 162 -23.65 -17.71 -5.18
C GLU A 162 -23.54 -16.46 -6.05
N MET A 163 -24.38 -15.45 -5.79
CA MET A 163 -24.32 -14.18 -6.50
C MET A 163 -23.31 -13.24 -5.85
N GLY A 164 -22.43 -12.68 -6.65
CA GLY A 164 -21.52 -11.63 -6.22
C GLY A 164 -22.26 -10.35 -5.86
N ARG A 165 -21.86 -9.72 -4.76
CA ARG A 165 -22.40 -8.44 -4.31
C ARG A 165 -21.30 -7.42 -4.08
N TYR A 166 -21.68 -6.15 -4.11
CA TYR A 166 -20.82 -5.02 -3.75
C TYR A 166 -21.43 -4.35 -2.53
N GLU A 167 -20.71 -4.39 -1.42
CA GLU A 167 -21.09 -3.77 -0.15
C GLU A 167 -20.01 -2.77 0.25
N TRP A 168 -20.45 -1.62 0.77
CA TRP A 168 -19.53 -0.61 1.25
C TRP A 168 -20.06 0.05 2.51
N TYR A 169 -19.13 0.50 3.34
CA TYR A 169 -19.39 1.23 4.56
C TYR A 169 -18.56 2.50 4.57
N LEU A 170 -19.12 3.56 5.15
CA LEU A 170 -18.47 4.86 5.32
C LEU A 170 -18.65 5.29 6.77
N ASP A 171 -17.59 5.78 7.37
CA ASP A 171 -17.60 6.42 8.69
C ASP A 171 -16.77 7.70 8.60
N GLY A 172 -17.31 8.80 9.17
CA GLY A 172 -16.73 10.12 9.00
C GLY A 172 -16.84 10.68 7.58
N ARG A 173 -15.90 11.54 7.19
CA ARG A 173 -15.88 12.26 5.91
C ARG A 173 -14.73 11.78 5.02
N VAL A 174 -14.99 11.49 3.75
CA VAL A 174 -13.96 11.15 2.75
C VAL A 174 -14.15 12.04 1.50
N PRO A 175 -13.54 13.24 1.46
CA PRO A 175 -13.74 14.23 0.38
C PRO A 175 -12.87 13.87 -0.84
N LEU A 176 -13.35 12.98 -1.71
CA LEU A 176 -12.58 12.47 -2.85
C LEU A 176 -12.23 13.55 -3.89
N HIS A 177 -13.05 14.60 -4.02
CA HIS A 177 -12.86 15.67 -5.00
C HIS A 177 -11.93 16.80 -4.52
N THR A 178 -11.61 16.87 -3.22
CA THR A 178 -10.75 17.90 -2.65
C THR A 178 -9.29 17.51 -2.85
N LEU A 179 -8.52 18.28 -3.63
CA LEU A 179 -7.10 18.01 -3.91
C LEU A 179 -6.21 18.07 -2.66
N ARG A 180 -6.45 19.05 -1.79
CA ARG A 180 -5.68 19.22 -0.55
C ARG A 180 -5.97 18.16 0.52
N ALA A 181 -6.99 17.30 0.32
CA ALA A 181 -7.31 16.23 1.27
C ALA A 181 -6.31 15.08 1.13
N ASP A 182 -5.59 14.75 2.22
CA ASP A 182 -4.73 13.57 2.25
C ASP A 182 -5.57 12.30 2.40
N ILE A 183 -5.81 11.64 1.27
CA ILE A 183 -6.56 10.39 1.20
C ILE A 183 -5.60 9.29 0.80
N ASP A 184 -5.45 8.33 1.69
CA ASP A 184 -4.73 7.09 1.41
C ASP A 184 -5.66 6.07 0.77
N TYR A 185 -5.14 5.28 -0.17
CA TYR A 185 -5.91 4.31 -0.92
C TYR A 185 -5.17 2.99 -1.02
N GLY A 186 -5.85 1.91 -0.65
CA GLY A 186 -5.32 0.56 -0.75
C GLY A 186 -6.33 -0.41 -1.33
N THR A 187 -5.81 -1.42 -2.01
CA THR A 187 -6.58 -2.54 -2.54
C THR A 187 -5.95 -3.86 -2.12
N ALA A 188 -6.78 -4.83 -1.79
CA ALA A 188 -6.36 -6.19 -1.51
C ALA A 188 -7.32 -7.21 -2.11
N LEU A 189 -6.83 -8.41 -2.32
CA LEU A 189 -7.61 -9.56 -2.78
C LEU A 189 -7.62 -10.61 -1.67
N ALA A 190 -8.80 -11.06 -1.27
CA ALA A 190 -8.97 -12.20 -0.38
C ALA A 190 -9.29 -13.44 -1.19
N HIS A 191 -8.44 -14.44 -1.11
CA HIS A 191 -8.60 -15.72 -1.79
C HIS A 191 -9.37 -16.68 -0.89
N THR A 192 -10.68 -16.80 -1.13
CA THR A 192 -11.55 -17.67 -0.38
C THR A 192 -11.83 -18.98 -1.13
N THR A 193 -12.36 -19.99 -0.43
CA THR A 193 -12.77 -21.26 -1.07
C THR A 193 -13.86 -21.10 -2.13
N TYR A 194 -14.62 -20.00 -2.06
CA TYR A 194 -15.72 -19.71 -2.98
C TYR A 194 -15.33 -18.74 -4.11
N GLY A 195 -14.09 -18.29 -4.16
CA GLY A 195 -13.58 -17.36 -5.14
C GLY A 195 -12.86 -16.16 -4.52
N VAL A 196 -12.55 -15.16 -5.32
CA VAL A 196 -11.80 -13.98 -4.91
C VAL A 196 -12.75 -12.85 -4.51
N ILE A 197 -12.49 -12.21 -3.36
CA ILE A 197 -13.18 -11.02 -2.91
C ILE A 197 -12.22 -9.84 -3.03
N GLY A 198 -12.61 -8.82 -3.81
CA GLY A 198 -11.85 -7.59 -3.96
C GLY A 198 -12.20 -6.61 -2.84
N ILE A 199 -11.19 -6.07 -2.17
CA ILE A 199 -11.33 -5.09 -1.09
C ILE A 199 -10.71 -3.78 -1.55
N LYS A 200 -11.39 -2.66 -1.30
CA LYS A 200 -10.90 -1.31 -1.52
C LYS A 200 -11.07 -0.49 -0.25
N CYS A 201 -10.02 0.21 0.15
CA CYS A 201 -10.02 1.04 1.35
C CYS A 201 -9.58 2.46 1.00
N TRP A 202 -10.28 3.46 1.54
CA TRP A 202 -9.95 4.88 1.46
C TRP A 202 -9.91 5.42 2.88
N ILE A 203 -8.79 6.01 3.28
CA ILE A 203 -8.61 6.60 4.61
C ILE A 203 -8.29 8.08 4.46
N PHE A 204 -9.12 8.92 5.03
CA PHE A 204 -8.90 10.36 5.07
C PHE A 204 -8.15 10.73 6.36
N LYS A 205 -6.92 11.21 6.23
CA LYS A 205 -6.06 11.58 7.35
C LYS A 205 -6.25 13.04 7.77
N GLY A 206 -6.58 13.91 6.82
CA GLY A 206 -6.78 15.34 7.05
C GLY A 206 -6.54 16.16 5.78
N GLU A 207 -6.54 17.46 5.93
CA GLU A 207 -6.24 18.38 4.82
C GLU A 207 -4.82 18.93 5.00
N VAL A 208 -4.05 18.95 3.92
CA VAL A 208 -2.73 19.58 3.85
C VAL A 208 -2.93 20.99 3.27
N ILE A 209 -2.73 22.02 4.11
CA ILE A 209 -2.93 23.41 3.71
C ILE A 209 -1.66 23.95 3.07
N ASP A 210 -0.50 23.52 3.57
CA ASP A 210 0.81 23.91 3.06
C ASP A 210 1.54 22.66 2.54
N PRO A 211 1.71 22.48 1.21
CA PRO A 211 2.38 21.31 0.67
C PRO A 211 3.88 21.26 1.02
N ASN A 212 4.47 22.38 1.43
CA ASN A 212 5.86 22.49 1.88
C ASN A 212 6.02 22.33 3.41
N ALA A 213 4.93 22.29 4.16
CA ALA A 213 4.99 21.95 5.57
C ALA A 213 5.35 20.46 5.69
N GLU A 214 6.46 20.16 6.33
CA GLU A 214 6.82 18.78 6.67
C GLU A 214 5.62 18.09 7.35
N PRO A 215 5.31 16.83 6.99
CA PRO A 215 4.22 16.11 7.62
C PRO A 215 4.51 16.05 9.12
N THR A 216 3.77 16.82 9.90
CA THR A 216 3.84 16.78 11.36
C THR A 216 3.47 15.37 11.81
N VAL A 217 4.51 14.58 11.99
CA VAL A 217 4.42 13.27 12.66
C VAL A 217 4.20 13.59 14.14
N ARG A 218 2.92 13.68 14.53
CA ARG A 218 2.51 13.63 15.94
C ARG A 218 1.91 12.28 16.24
#